data_8b1892c7f76217884b5e1a321e7f943a
#
_entry.id   8b1892c7f76217884b5e1a321e7f943a
#
_cell.length_a   1.000
_cell.length_b   1.000
_cell.length_c   1.000
_cell.angle_alpha   90.00
_cell.angle_beta   90.00
_cell.angle_gamma   90.00
#
_symmetry.space_group_name_H-M   'P 1'
#
loop_
_entity.id
_entity.type
_entity.pdbx_description
1 polymer ?
#
loop_
_entity_poly.entity_id
_entity_poly.type
_entity_poly.pdbx_seq_one_letter_code
_entity_poly.pdbx_strand_id
1 'polypeptide(L)'
;MADAALNRLLNLKVARDRKGMAPNKPLLMLAILDLVESGLVGPEGLVHKDAELNLRFRAYSPICVRRRGNAIDLALPFRHLASDGLYVHVGEGERTVRLEPALLASMRVPAWRQEARKRVVASYFPPDEQVALYAALGMPVPSSDELAVVREDAEAYRAQLSRGRDARFKVSVISGYHFTCALTGYRLIASRSTYVPLEAAHIHAHARKGPDSPENGLALTPTAHDLFDAGLWTIDDDLRIRVAQSDLIESILPGGSHFKLSDLHGRRLSFSRQATLRPDPTHLAWHRREVFGAP
;
A
#
# COMPACT_ATOMS: atom_id res chain seq x y z
N MET A 1 0.20 31.94 4.42
CA MET A 1 0.31 31.06 3.23
C MET A 1 -0.08 29.60 3.55
N ALA A 2 0.36 29.03 4.66
CA ALA A 2 -0.01 27.65 5.04
C ALA A 2 -1.52 27.44 5.20
N ASP A 3 -2.26 28.42 5.71
CA ASP A 3 -3.72 28.36 5.85
C ASP A 3 -4.46 28.32 4.49
N ALA A 4 -3.97 29.03 3.47
CA ALA A 4 -4.61 29.03 2.16
C ALA A 4 -4.49 27.67 1.45
N ALA A 5 -3.36 26.98 1.59
CA ALA A 5 -3.15 25.65 1.05
C ALA A 5 -4.07 24.63 1.75
N LEU A 6 -4.14 24.69 3.08
CA LEU A 6 -5.02 23.83 3.86
C LEU A 6 -6.49 24.08 3.56
N ASN A 7 -6.90 25.33 3.44
CA ASN A 7 -8.27 25.69 3.07
C ASN A 7 -8.67 25.14 1.70
N ARG A 8 -7.77 25.12 0.70
CA ARG A 8 -8.05 24.47 -0.58
C ARG A 8 -8.28 22.96 -0.44
N LEU A 9 -7.49 22.27 0.39
CA LEU A 9 -7.68 20.83 0.67
C LEU A 9 -9.02 20.54 1.35
N LEU A 10 -9.53 21.47 2.17
CA LEU A 10 -10.79 21.31 2.89
C LEU A 10 -12.03 21.73 2.07
N ASN A 11 -11.82 22.33 0.91
CA ASN A 11 -12.89 22.82 0.02
C ASN A 11 -12.84 22.15 -1.36
N LEU A 12 -12.54 20.84 -1.41
CA LEU A 12 -12.57 20.07 -2.66
C LEU A 12 -13.98 19.99 -3.22
N LYS A 13 -14.11 20.18 -4.53
CA LYS A 13 -15.38 19.96 -5.25
C LYS A 13 -15.64 18.46 -5.37
N VAL A 14 -16.31 17.89 -4.39
CA VAL A 14 -16.68 16.46 -4.33
C VAL A 14 -18.16 16.28 -4.59
N ALA A 15 -18.53 15.24 -5.32
CA ALA A 15 -19.93 14.86 -5.48
C ALA A 15 -20.50 14.38 -4.15
N ARG A 16 -21.78 14.70 -3.91
CA ARG A 16 -22.57 14.20 -2.77
C ARG A 16 -23.74 13.36 -3.28
N ASP A 17 -23.99 12.26 -2.62
CA ASP A 17 -25.18 11.42 -2.81
C ASP A 17 -25.80 11.05 -1.45
N ARG A 18 -26.81 10.17 -1.47
CA ARG A 18 -27.47 9.68 -0.24
C ARG A 18 -26.54 8.92 0.72
N LYS A 19 -25.38 8.45 0.23
CA LYS A 19 -24.37 7.72 1.01
C LYS A 19 -23.24 8.63 1.52
N GLY A 20 -23.29 9.91 1.24
CA GLY A 20 -22.31 10.91 1.68
C GLY A 20 -21.45 11.50 0.56
N MET A 21 -20.30 12.07 0.94
CA MET A 21 -19.35 12.68 0.01
C MET A 21 -18.52 11.64 -0.73
N ALA A 22 -18.23 11.86 -2.02
CA ALA A 22 -17.37 11.01 -2.82
C ALA A 22 -15.93 10.99 -2.27
N PRO A 23 -15.35 9.84 -1.92
CA PRO A 23 -14.04 9.75 -1.28
C PRO A 23 -12.87 9.95 -2.24
N ASN A 24 -13.07 9.88 -3.56
CA ASN A 24 -12.02 9.72 -4.56
C ASN A 24 -10.97 10.85 -4.54
N LYS A 25 -11.40 12.13 -4.55
CA LYS A 25 -10.47 13.28 -4.51
C LYS A 25 -9.74 13.38 -3.17
N PRO A 26 -10.42 13.29 -2.01
CA PRO A 26 -9.74 13.23 -0.72
C PRO A 26 -8.74 12.08 -0.60
N LEU A 27 -9.09 10.86 -1.03
CA LEU A 27 -8.17 9.72 -1.03
C LEU A 27 -6.94 9.96 -1.90
N LEU A 28 -7.13 10.57 -3.09
CA LEU A 28 -6.01 10.93 -3.95
C LEU A 28 -5.06 11.91 -3.25
N MET A 29 -5.61 12.90 -2.57
CA MET A 29 -4.78 13.87 -1.82
C MET A 29 -4.04 13.21 -0.66
N LEU A 30 -4.66 12.28 0.06
CA LEU A 30 -3.99 11.50 1.10
C LEU A 30 -2.86 10.65 0.52
N ALA A 31 -3.07 10.02 -0.65
CA ALA A 31 -2.02 9.27 -1.35
C ALA A 31 -0.86 10.18 -1.82
N ILE A 32 -1.14 11.39 -2.31
CA ILE A 32 -0.11 12.36 -2.71
C ILE A 32 0.67 12.85 -1.49
N LEU A 33 0.02 13.12 -0.36
CA LEU A 33 0.69 13.49 0.90
C LEU A 33 1.64 12.38 1.37
N ASP A 34 1.25 11.12 1.19
CA ASP A 34 2.11 9.97 1.52
C ASP A 34 3.30 9.83 0.55
N LEU A 35 3.13 10.11 -0.75
CA LEU A 35 4.24 10.18 -1.71
C LEU A 35 5.25 11.26 -1.35
N VAL A 36 4.78 12.44 -0.93
CA VAL A 36 5.67 13.54 -0.51
C VAL A 36 6.44 13.15 0.76
N GLU A 37 5.77 12.51 1.73
CA GLU A 37 6.43 12.01 2.95
C GLU A 37 7.49 10.96 2.65
N SER A 38 7.21 10.06 1.72
CA SER A 38 8.14 9.00 1.29
C SER A 38 9.30 9.52 0.41
N GLY A 39 9.36 10.83 0.15
CA GLY A 39 10.41 11.44 -0.69
C GLY A 39 10.29 11.13 -2.19
N LEU A 40 9.15 10.59 -2.62
CA LEU A 40 8.92 10.18 -4.01
C LEU A 40 8.44 11.34 -4.92
N VAL A 41 8.20 12.51 -4.34
CA VAL A 41 7.91 13.75 -5.06
C VAL A 41 9.12 14.68 -4.97
N GLY A 42 9.82 14.81 -6.09
CA GLY A 42 11.02 15.65 -6.21
C GLY A 42 10.76 17.16 -6.07
N PRO A 43 11.84 17.98 -6.14
CA PRO A 43 11.74 19.45 -5.98
C PRO A 43 10.81 20.10 -7.01
N GLU A 44 10.70 19.53 -8.20
CA GLU A 44 9.82 20.03 -9.28
C GLU A 44 8.31 19.84 -8.97
N GLY A 45 7.98 19.11 -7.92
CA GLY A 45 6.60 18.83 -7.53
C GLY A 45 5.83 17.97 -8.54
N LEU A 46 6.53 17.17 -9.33
CA LEU A 46 5.89 16.27 -10.29
C LEU A 46 5.31 15.05 -9.60
N VAL A 47 4.05 14.78 -9.85
CA VAL A 47 3.34 13.57 -9.43
C VAL A 47 2.91 12.83 -10.69
N HIS A 48 3.36 11.59 -10.81
CA HIS A 48 3.01 10.73 -11.94
C HIS A 48 1.86 9.79 -11.57
N LYS A 49 0.96 9.57 -12.50
CA LYS A 49 -0.04 8.50 -12.41
C LYS A 49 0.65 7.16 -12.70
N ASP A 50 1.46 6.71 -11.76
CA ASP A 50 2.33 5.54 -11.83
C ASP A 50 1.94 4.44 -10.83
N ALA A 51 2.80 3.45 -10.69
CA ALA A 51 2.60 2.32 -9.80
C ALA A 51 2.57 2.74 -8.31
N GLU A 52 3.39 3.72 -7.91
CA GLU A 52 3.46 4.18 -6.52
C GLU A 52 2.20 4.91 -6.06
N LEU A 53 1.74 5.88 -6.86
CA LEU A 53 0.49 6.59 -6.57
C LEU A 53 -0.69 5.62 -6.55
N ASN A 54 -0.71 4.70 -7.51
CA ASN A 54 -1.78 3.75 -7.67
C ASN A 54 -1.82 2.70 -6.55
N LEU A 55 -0.67 2.22 -6.09
CA LEU A 55 -0.56 1.31 -4.95
C LEU A 55 -1.22 1.91 -3.71
N ARG A 56 -0.88 3.16 -3.37
CA ARG A 56 -1.44 3.88 -2.22
C ARG A 56 -2.94 4.10 -2.36
N PHE A 57 -3.35 4.64 -3.50
CA PHE A 57 -4.76 4.91 -3.76
C PHE A 57 -5.61 3.63 -3.66
N ARG A 58 -5.13 2.52 -4.21
CA ARG A 58 -5.83 1.22 -4.15
C ARG A 58 -5.75 0.55 -2.78
N ALA A 59 -4.70 0.79 -2.01
CA ALA A 59 -4.62 0.30 -0.64
C ALA A 59 -5.63 1.02 0.28
N TYR A 60 -5.84 2.32 0.09
CA TYR A 60 -6.76 3.11 0.91
C TYR A 60 -8.22 3.02 0.46
N SER A 61 -8.48 2.80 -0.83
CA SER A 61 -9.85 2.80 -1.39
C SER A 61 -10.79 1.74 -0.82
N PRO A 62 -10.37 0.51 -0.46
CA PRO A 62 -11.24 -0.48 0.15
C PRO A 62 -11.83 -0.07 1.51
N ILE A 63 -11.18 0.87 2.19
CA ILE A 63 -11.69 1.43 3.45
C ILE A 63 -13.04 2.14 3.23
N CYS A 64 -13.25 2.70 2.03
CA CYS A 64 -14.42 3.52 1.68
C CYS A 64 -15.43 2.82 0.76
N VAL A 65 -15.28 1.52 0.50
CA VAL A 65 -16.11 0.78 -0.49
C VAL A 65 -17.60 0.79 -0.15
N ARG A 66 -17.95 0.81 1.15
CA ARG A 66 -19.35 0.82 1.58
C ARG A 66 -20.17 1.99 1.04
N ARG A 67 -19.53 3.10 0.67
CA ARG A 67 -20.18 4.30 0.14
C ARG A 67 -20.56 4.18 -1.34
N ARG A 68 -19.85 3.39 -2.15
CA ARG A 68 -20.05 3.43 -3.62
C ARG A 68 -20.25 2.10 -4.33
N GLY A 69 -20.06 0.97 -3.70
CA GLY A 69 -20.35 -0.36 -4.31
C GLY A 69 -19.46 -0.78 -5.49
N ASN A 70 -18.62 0.11 -6.05
CA ASN A 70 -17.76 -0.16 -7.20
C ASN A 70 -16.31 0.23 -6.90
N ALA A 71 -15.39 -0.42 -7.59
CA ALA A 71 -13.96 -0.10 -7.53
C ALA A 71 -13.73 1.40 -7.79
N ILE A 72 -13.00 2.04 -6.89
CA ILE A 72 -12.65 3.45 -7.00
C ILE A 72 -11.56 3.58 -8.07
N ASP A 73 -11.86 4.32 -9.14
CA ASP A 73 -10.92 4.59 -10.24
C ASP A 73 -10.10 5.85 -9.96
N LEU A 74 -8.77 5.73 -10.12
CA LEU A 74 -7.83 6.84 -9.98
C LEU A 74 -7.93 7.86 -11.13
N ALA A 75 -8.33 7.45 -12.33
CA ALA A 75 -8.26 8.29 -13.52
C ALA A 75 -9.13 9.56 -13.40
N LEU A 76 -10.37 9.42 -12.95
CA LEU A 76 -11.29 10.54 -12.79
C LEU A 76 -10.84 11.55 -11.73
N PRO A 77 -10.52 11.17 -10.48
CA PRO A 77 -10.06 12.13 -9.49
C PRO A 77 -8.73 12.77 -9.90
N PHE A 78 -7.82 12.05 -10.56
CA PHE A 78 -6.55 12.59 -11.04
C PHE A 78 -6.75 13.66 -12.14
N ARG A 79 -7.76 13.51 -13.02
CA ARG A 79 -8.13 14.52 -14.00
C ARG A 79 -8.79 15.74 -13.34
N HIS A 80 -9.77 15.49 -12.48
CA HIS A 80 -10.67 16.53 -11.99
C HIS A 80 -10.13 17.36 -10.81
N LEU A 81 -9.11 16.87 -10.10
CA LEU A 81 -8.54 17.57 -8.97
C LEU A 81 -7.79 18.85 -9.41
N ALA A 82 -7.35 18.94 -10.68
CA ALA A 82 -6.78 20.15 -11.26
C ALA A 82 -7.74 21.35 -11.16
N SER A 83 -9.06 21.13 -11.28
CA SER A 83 -10.06 22.19 -11.17
C SER A 83 -10.21 22.76 -9.75
N ASP A 84 -9.60 22.13 -8.75
CA ASP A 84 -9.56 22.62 -7.36
C ASP A 84 -8.32 23.48 -7.08
N GLY A 85 -7.46 23.70 -8.13
CA GLY A 85 -6.29 24.57 -8.05
C GLY A 85 -5.14 24.02 -7.21
N LEU A 86 -5.08 22.68 -7.03
CA LEU A 86 -4.04 22.02 -6.24
C LEU A 86 -2.84 21.61 -7.09
N TYR A 87 -3.05 21.41 -8.38
CA TYR A 87 -2.02 21.12 -9.36
C TYR A 87 -2.48 21.42 -10.79
N VAL A 88 -1.55 21.39 -11.72
CA VAL A 88 -1.79 21.51 -13.16
C VAL A 88 -1.27 20.29 -13.90
N HIS A 89 -1.94 19.90 -14.98
CA HIS A 89 -1.44 18.84 -15.85
C HIS A 89 -0.21 19.31 -16.63
N VAL A 90 0.76 18.41 -16.81
CA VAL A 90 2.03 18.68 -17.49
C VAL A 90 2.25 17.58 -18.55
N GLY A 91 2.60 18.01 -19.77
CA GLY A 91 2.82 17.10 -20.90
C GLY A 91 1.52 16.55 -21.50
N GLU A 92 1.67 15.62 -22.44
CA GLU A 92 0.54 14.99 -23.12
C GLU A 92 -0.08 13.86 -22.30
N GLY A 93 -1.39 13.62 -22.48
CA GLY A 93 -2.09 12.43 -21.99
C GLY A 93 -2.45 12.43 -20.49
N GLU A 94 -2.46 13.56 -19.80
CA GLU A 94 -2.94 13.70 -18.41
C GLU A 94 -2.35 12.66 -17.42
N ARG A 95 -1.07 12.31 -17.61
CA ARG A 95 -0.40 11.30 -16.79
C ARG A 95 0.50 11.87 -15.72
N THR A 96 0.83 13.15 -15.84
CA THR A 96 1.71 13.87 -14.93
C THR A 96 1.04 15.18 -14.53
N VAL A 97 1.14 15.49 -13.26
CA VAL A 97 0.72 16.78 -12.73
C VAL A 97 1.87 17.42 -11.98
N ARG A 98 1.86 18.76 -11.95
CA ARG A 98 2.76 19.52 -11.10
C ARG A 98 1.95 20.16 -10.00
N LEU A 99 2.32 19.86 -8.76
CA LEU A 99 1.71 20.47 -7.58
C LEU A 99 1.94 21.98 -7.57
N GLU A 100 0.97 22.72 -7.09
CA GLU A 100 1.10 24.16 -6.87
C GLU A 100 2.27 24.41 -5.89
N PRO A 101 3.21 25.35 -6.20
CA PRO A 101 4.45 25.50 -5.46
C PRO A 101 4.28 25.79 -3.96
N ALA A 102 3.31 26.63 -3.58
CA ALA A 102 3.05 26.94 -2.16
C ALA A 102 2.43 25.73 -1.42
N LEU A 103 1.61 24.94 -2.11
CA LEU A 103 1.08 23.67 -1.58
C LEU A 103 2.21 22.66 -1.36
N LEU A 104 3.10 22.49 -2.34
CA LEU A 104 4.25 21.59 -2.21
C LEU A 104 5.17 22.01 -1.05
N ALA A 105 5.46 23.30 -0.94
CA ALA A 105 6.27 23.82 0.18
C ALA A 105 5.63 23.49 1.54
N SER A 106 4.31 23.65 1.65
CA SER A 106 3.55 23.29 2.86
C SER A 106 3.58 21.76 3.11
N MET A 107 3.37 20.95 2.07
CA MET A 107 3.40 19.48 2.17
C MET A 107 4.76 18.92 2.63
N ARG A 108 5.86 19.63 2.40
CA ARG A 108 7.20 19.22 2.86
C ARG A 108 7.40 19.40 4.37
N VAL A 109 6.60 20.23 5.02
CA VAL A 109 6.66 20.44 6.47
C VAL A 109 5.94 19.31 7.19
N PRO A 110 6.61 18.48 8.00
CA PRO A 110 6.00 17.31 8.65
C PRO A 110 4.75 17.67 9.49
N ALA A 111 4.83 18.70 10.31
CA ALA A 111 3.71 19.14 11.15
C ALA A 111 2.49 19.56 10.31
N TRP A 112 2.71 20.26 9.20
CA TRP A 112 1.63 20.65 8.29
C TRP A 112 1.00 19.42 7.61
N ARG A 113 1.80 18.43 7.18
CA ARG A 113 1.27 17.19 6.60
C ARG A 113 0.38 16.43 7.58
N GLN A 114 0.80 16.31 8.84
CA GLN A 114 0.01 15.67 9.89
C GLN A 114 -1.34 16.37 10.09
N GLU A 115 -1.33 17.71 10.21
CA GLU A 115 -2.54 18.50 10.36
C GLU A 115 -3.44 18.40 9.11
N ALA A 116 -2.87 18.48 7.91
CA ALA A 116 -3.59 18.33 6.66
C ALA A 116 -4.29 16.98 6.55
N ARG A 117 -3.60 15.87 6.86
CA ARG A 117 -4.18 14.51 6.90
C ARG A 117 -5.32 14.44 7.90
N LYS A 118 -5.10 14.90 9.14
CA LYS A 118 -6.10 14.90 10.20
C LYS A 118 -7.36 15.61 9.75
N ARG A 119 -7.24 16.83 9.21
CA ARG A 119 -8.39 17.61 8.76
C ARG A 119 -9.09 17.02 7.54
N VAL A 120 -8.33 16.51 6.56
CA VAL A 120 -8.92 15.85 5.38
C VAL A 120 -9.72 14.61 5.82
N VAL A 121 -9.15 13.78 6.71
CA VAL A 121 -9.85 12.61 7.24
C VAL A 121 -11.11 13.02 7.97
N ALA A 122 -11.05 14.00 8.89
CA ALA A 122 -12.20 14.44 9.64
C ALA A 122 -13.29 15.11 8.77
N SER A 123 -12.90 15.82 7.69
CA SER A 123 -13.87 16.58 6.86
C SER A 123 -14.58 15.74 5.82
N TYR A 124 -13.94 14.68 5.29
CA TYR A 124 -14.47 13.93 4.14
C TYR A 124 -14.87 12.51 4.45
N PHE A 125 -14.47 11.96 5.58
CA PHE A 125 -14.71 10.56 5.91
C PHE A 125 -15.53 10.41 7.18
N PRO A 126 -16.55 9.56 7.17
CA PRO A 126 -17.36 9.32 8.37
C PRO A 126 -16.55 8.56 9.44
N PRO A 127 -16.95 8.64 10.71
CA PRO A 127 -16.20 8.05 11.82
C PRO A 127 -15.86 6.57 11.66
N ASP A 128 -16.72 5.80 11.01
CA ASP A 128 -16.52 4.36 10.74
C ASP A 128 -15.45 4.05 9.67
N GLU A 129 -14.90 5.06 9.01
CA GLU A 129 -13.77 4.95 8.08
C GLU A 129 -12.49 5.60 8.63
N GLN A 130 -12.61 6.51 9.61
CA GLN A 130 -11.48 7.33 10.08
C GLN A 130 -10.39 6.51 10.76
N VAL A 131 -10.74 5.57 11.63
CA VAL A 131 -9.76 4.70 12.34
C VAL A 131 -8.88 3.96 11.34
N ALA A 132 -9.48 3.36 10.31
CA ALA A 132 -8.76 2.63 9.28
C ALA A 132 -7.86 3.57 8.46
N LEU A 133 -8.31 4.78 8.12
CA LEU A 133 -7.50 5.76 7.40
C LEU A 133 -6.33 6.27 8.24
N TYR A 134 -6.53 6.58 9.53
CA TYR A 134 -5.43 6.97 10.41
C TYR A 134 -4.34 5.88 10.47
N ALA A 135 -4.75 4.61 10.65
CA ALA A 135 -3.82 3.48 10.67
C ALA A 135 -3.11 3.29 9.31
N ALA A 136 -3.84 3.37 8.18
CA ALA A 136 -3.28 3.24 6.85
C ALA A 136 -2.26 4.34 6.51
N LEU A 137 -2.45 5.54 7.06
CA LEU A 137 -1.57 6.68 6.87
C LEU A 137 -0.39 6.71 7.88
N GLY A 138 -0.30 5.70 8.78
CA GLY A 138 0.73 5.67 9.82
C GLY A 138 0.60 6.79 10.84
N MET A 139 -0.61 7.31 11.04
CA MET A 139 -0.90 8.37 12.00
C MET A 139 -1.30 7.79 13.36
N PRO A 140 -1.11 8.55 14.46
CA PRO A 140 -1.71 8.20 15.73
C PRO A 140 -3.22 8.01 15.57
N VAL A 141 -3.70 6.81 15.91
CA VAL A 141 -5.12 6.47 15.79
C VAL A 141 -5.85 7.05 16.98
N PRO A 142 -6.92 7.85 16.80
CA PRO A 142 -7.72 8.35 17.91
C PRO A 142 -8.27 7.21 18.75
N SER A 143 -8.29 7.37 20.06
CA SER A 143 -8.89 6.38 20.96
C SER A 143 -10.39 6.25 20.71
N SER A 144 -10.98 5.12 21.12
CA SER A 144 -12.43 4.93 21.05
C SER A 144 -13.23 6.02 21.79
N ASP A 145 -12.61 6.62 22.81
CA ASP A 145 -13.21 7.69 23.61
C ASP A 145 -13.22 9.04 22.89
N GLU A 146 -12.25 9.30 22.03
CA GLU A 146 -12.16 10.53 21.21
C GLU A 146 -13.11 10.49 20.00
N LEU A 147 -13.46 9.29 19.54
CA LEU A 147 -14.43 9.08 18.47
C LEU A 147 -15.76 8.64 19.08
N ALA A 148 -16.61 9.59 19.46
CA ALA A 148 -17.85 9.36 20.21
C ALA A 148 -18.82 8.31 19.62
N VAL A 149 -18.62 7.88 18.36
CA VAL A 149 -19.45 6.90 17.63
C VAL A 149 -18.92 5.47 17.75
N VAL A 150 -17.68 5.27 18.21
CA VAL A 150 -17.02 3.95 18.29
C VAL A 150 -17.12 3.34 19.69
N ARG A 151 -17.70 4.05 20.65
CA ARG A 151 -17.86 3.58 22.05
C ARG A 151 -18.66 2.30 22.19
N GLU A 152 -19.57 2.01 21.26
CA GLU A 152 -20.52 0.91 21.40
C GLU A 152 -20.09 -0.40 20.73
N ASP A 153 -19.05 -0.40 19.87
CA ASP A 153 -18.60 -1.59 19.11
C ASP A 153 -17.06 -1.71 19.06
N ALA A 154 -16.49 -2.32 20.08
CA ALA A 154 -15.06 -2.61 20.16
C ALA A 154 -14.58 -3.57 19.05
N GLU A 155 -15.45 -4.39 18.49
CA GLU A 155 -15.12 -5.29 17.40
C GLU A 155 -15.00 -4.53 16.08
N ALA A 156 -15.95 -3.63 15.80
CA ALA A 156 -15.88 -2.74 14.63
C ALA A 156 -14.63 -1.85 14.67
N TYR A 157 -14.25 -1.33 15.83
CA TYR A 157 -13.00 -0.56 15.99
C TYR A 157 -11.77 -1.41 15.64
N ARG A 158 -11.65 -2.63 16.20
CA ARG A 158 -10.53 -3.54 15.91
C ARG A 158 -10.48 -3.92 14.42
N ALA A 159 -11.64 -4.18 13.80
CA ALA A 159 -11.73 -4.50 12.38
C ALA A 159 -11.29 -3.33 11.49
N GLN A 160 -11.61 -2.10 11.86
CA GLN A 160 -11.12 -0.91 11.15
C GLN A 160 -9.61 -0.76 11.31
N LEU A 161 -9.09 -0.90 12.54
CA LEU A 161 -7.68 -0.80 12.83
C LEU A 161 -6.86 -1.85 12.04
N SER A 162 -7.32 -3.10 11.99
CA SER A 162 -6.70 -4.16 11.19
C SER A 162 -6.67 -3.78 9.71
N ARG A 163 -7.80 -3.39 9.12
CA ARG A 163 -7.86 -2.97 7.70
C ARG A 163 -6.88 -1.84 7.37
N GLY A 164 -6.73 -0.88 8.27
CA GLY A 164 -5.79 0.22 8.06
C GLY A 164 -4.34 -0.24 8.13
N ARG A 165 -3.99 -1.11 9.08
CA ARG A 165 -2.66 -1.71 9.21
C ARG A 165 -2.31 -2.57 7.99
N ASP A 166 -3.24 -3.41 7.52
CA ASP A 166 -3.07 -4.22 6.31
C ASP A 166 -2.79 -3.36 5.08
N ALA A 167 -3.51 -2.24 4.93
CA ALA A 167 -3.28 -1.28 3.86
C ALA A 167 -1.88 -0.65 3.96
N ARG A 168 -1.44 -0.25 5.16
CA ARG A 168 -0.10 0.30 5.40
C ARG A 168 0.99 -0.72 5.14
N PHE A 169 0.85 -1.93 5.67
CA PHE A 169 1.79 -3.03 5.46
C PHE A 169 1.97 -3.32 3.97
N LYS A 170 0.86 -3.45 3.23
CA LYS A 170 0.88 -3.68 1.78
C LYS A 170 1.66 -2.59 1.03
N VAL A 171 1.40 -1.33 1.32
CA VAL A 171 2.12 -0.20 0.69
C VAL A 171 3.60 -0.27 1.02
N SER A 172 3.95 -0.44 2.30
CA SER A 172 5.34 -0.42 2.76
C SER A 172 6.15 -1.58 2.16
N VAL A 173 5.59 -2.79 2.14
CA VAL A 173 6.27 -3.98 1.60
C VAL A 173 6.44 -3.87 0.09
N ILE A 174 5.37 -3.66 -0.67
CA ILE A 174 5.46 -3.66 -2.14
C ILE A 174 6.35 -2.52 -2.65
N SER A 175 6.22 -1.32 -2.07
CA SER A 175 7.09 -0.18 -2.39
C SER A 175 8.54 -0.46 -1.99
N GLY A 176 8.77 -1.01 -0.79
CA GLY A 176 10.10 -1.36 -0.27
C GLY A 176 10.84 -2.39 -1.13
N TYR A 177 10.13 -3.33 -1.78
CA TYR A 177 10.66 -4.26 -2.77
C TYR A 177 10.70 -3.68 -4.19
N HIS A 178 10.33 -2.42 -4.38
CA HIS A 178 10.28 -1.75 -5.66
C HIS A 178 9.51 -2.56 -6.73
N PHE A 179 8.32 -3.04 -6.36
CA PHE A 179 7.42 -3.82 -7.23
C PHE A 179 8.06 -5.09 -7.81
N THR A 180 8.95 -5.75 -7.09
CA THR A 180 9.64 -6.96 -7.54
C THR A 180 9.26 -8.14 -6.64
N CYS A 181 8.84 -9.25 -7.23
CA CYS A 181 8.61 -10.49 -6.49
C CYS A 181 9.92 -11.03 -5.91
N ALA A 182 9.97 -11.21 -4.60
CA ALA A 182 11.17 -11.66 -3.89
C ALA A 182 11.61 -13.07 -4.30
N LEU A 183 10.65 -13.96 -4.60
CA LEU A 183 10.96 -15.34 -5.04
C LEU A 183 11.50 -15.37 -6.48
N THR A 184 10.77 -14.76 -7.42
CA THR A 184 10.99 -14.98 -8.85
C THR A 184 11.79 -13.88 -9.54
N GLY A 185 11.92 -12.71 -8.90
CA GLY A 185 12.45 -11.50 -9.53
C GLY A 185 11.47 -10.86 -10.55
N TYR A 186 10.26 -11.42 -10.69
CA TYR A 186 9.28 -10.88 -11.62
C TYR A 186 8.84 -9.48 -11.21
N ARG A 187 8.86 -8.56 -12.15
CA ARG A 187 8.45 -7.17 -11.97
C ARG A 187 7.57 -6.74 -13.13
N LEU A 188 6.34 -6.35 -12.84
CA LEU A 188 5.42 -5.79 -13.84
C LEU A 188 4.96 -4.41 -13.40
N ILE A 189 5.26 -3.42 -14.21
CA ILE A 189 4.71 -2.07 -14.12
C ILE A 189 4.03 -1.76 -15.45
N ALA A 190 2.70 -1.84 -15.44
CA ALA A 190 1.92 -1.56 -16.64
C ALA A 190 1.61 -0.06 -16.73
N SER A 191 2.05 0.59 -17.78
CA SER A 191 1.87 2.03 -17.99
C SER A 191 0.40 2.45 -18.20
N ARG A 192 -0.46 1.54 -18.59
CA ARG A 192 -1.90 1.79 -18.83
C ARG A 192 -2.82 1.13 -17.80
N SER A 193 -2.29 0.23 -16.99
CA SER A 193 -3.05 -0.49 -15.96
C SER A 193 -2.68 0.01 -14.58
N THR A 194 -3.67 0.04 -13.71
CA THR A 194 -3.48 0.28 -12.27
C THR A 194 -3.22 -1.01 -11.49
N TYR A 195 -3.06 -2.13 -12.19
CA TYR A 195 -2.86 -3.44 -11.58
C TYR A 195 -1.42 -3.62 -11.09
N VAL A 196 -1.27 -4.06 -9.85
CA VAL A 196 -0.01 -4.47 -9.24
C VAL A 196 -0.13 -5.97 -8.94
N PRO A 197 0.58 -6.85 -9.66
CA PRO A 197 0.45 -8.31 -9.54
C PRO A 197 1.25 -8.86 -8.35
N LEU A 198 1.28 -8.13 -7.25
CA LEU A 198 2.01 -8.49 -6.04
C LEU A 198 1.13 -8.36 -4.81
N GLU A 199 1.39 -9.23 -3.86
CA GLU A 199 0.84 -9.25 -2.52
C GLU A 199 1.94 -9.05 -1.50
N ALA A 200 1.59 -8.52 -0.33
CA ALA A 200 2.48 -8.43 0.81
C ALA A 200 2.22 -9.65 1.71
N ALA A 201 3.12 -10.63 1.64
CA ALA A 201 3.07 -11.83 2.45
C ALA A 201 3.72 -11.59 3.81
N HIS A 202 3.07 -11.97 4.92
CA HIS A 202 3.72 -11.99 6.23
C HIS A 202 4.65 -13.20 6.34
N ILE A 203 5.89 -12.99 6.77
CA ILE A 203 6.86 -14.06 7.03
C ILE A 203 6.49 -14.81 8.32
N HIS A 204 6.33 -14.07 9.40
CA HIS A 204 5.71 -14.55 10.63
C HIS A 204 4.21 -14.21 10.55
N ALA A 205 3.39 -15.24 10.39
CA ALA A 205 1.97 -15.09 10.10
C ALA A 205 1.25 -14.20 11.11
N HIS A 206 0.47 -13.24 10.63
CA HIS A 206 -0.32 -12.33 11.47
C HIS A 206 -1.25 -13.10 12.42
N ALA A 207 -1.89 -14.18 11.97
CA ALA A 207 -2.71 -15.07 12.79
C ALA A 207 -1.96 -15.73 13.96
N ARG A 208 -0.64 -15.80 13.90
CA ARG A 208 0.27 -16.28 14.95
C ARG A 208 0.99 -15.15 15.69
N LYS A 209 0.41 -13.93 15.68
CA LYS A 209 0.91 -12.71 16.32
C LYS A 209 2.17 -12.11 15.66
N GLY A 210 2.41 -12.39 14.40
CA GLY A 210 3.42 -11.69 13.60
C GLY A 210 3.09 -10.20 13.50
N PRO A 211 4.10 -9.30 13.62
CA PRO A 211 3.88 -7.86 13.55
C PRO A 211 3.62 -7.39 12.12
N ASP A 212 2.93 -6.24 11.97
CA ASP A 212 2.74 -5.56 10.69
C ASP A 212 3.94 -4.65 10.34
N SER A 213 5.14 -4.98 10.81
CA SER A 213 6.36 -4.30 10.42
C SER A 213 6.75 -4.70 8.99
N PRO A 214 7.23 -3.76 8.16
CA PRO A 214 7.61 -4.08 6.77
C PRO A 214 8.68 -5.17 6.66
N GLU A 215 9.57 -5.27 7.64
CA GLU A 215 10.62 -6.29 7.74
C GLU A 215 10.07 -7.71 7.97
N ASN A 216 8.82 -7.82 8.42
CA ASN A 216 8.05 -9.06 8.48
C ASN A 216 7.33 -9.36 7.15
N GLY A 217 7.68 -8.71 6.06
CA GLY A 217 6.99 -8.80 4.79
C GLY A 217 7.86 -9.21 3.61
N LEU A 218 7.26 -9.95 2.69
CA LEU A 218 7.78 -10.25 1.36
C LEU A 218 6.80 -9.75 0.29
N ALA A 219 7.31 -9.09 -0.76
CA ALA A 219 6.50 -8.84 -1.95
C ALA A 219 6.52 -10.07 -2.85
N LEU A 220 5.40 -10.72 -3.03
CA LEU A 220 5.27 -11.99 -3.78
C LEU A 220 4.17 -11.90 -4.84
N THR A 221 4.33 -12.63 -5.94
CA THR A 221 3.17 -12.94 -6.79
C THR A 221 2.20 -13.87 -6.04
N PRO A 222 0.90 -13.90 -6.37
CA PRO A 222 -0.07 -14.75 -5.67
C PRO A 222 0.38 -16.22 -5.56
N THR A 223 0.82 -16.82 -6.66
CA THR A 223 1.34 -18.21 -6.65
C THR A 223 2.55 -18.37 -5.71
N ALA A 224 3.49 -17.42 -5.71
CA ALA A 224 4.65 -17.49 -4.83
C ALA A 224 4.25 -17.35 -3.35
N HIS A 225 3.21 -16.56 -3.06
CA HIS A 225 2.64 -16.39 -1.73
C HIS A 225 1.97 -17.67 -1.23
N ASP A 226 1.07 -18.24 -2.04
CA ASP A 226 0.40 -19.51 -1.70
C ASP A 226 1.40 -20.64 -1.41
N LEU A 227 2.46 -20.76 -2.23
CA LEU A 227 3.51 -21.75 -2.02
C LEU A 227 4.35 -21.49 -0.76
N PHE A 228 4.50 -20.22 -0.36
CA PHE A 228 5.19 -19.82 0.87
C PHE A 228 4.37 -20.20 2.11
N ASP A 229 3.10 -19.85 2.10
CA ASP A 229 2.17 -20.15 3.20
C ASP A 229 1.95 -21.66 3.38
N ALA A 230 2.03 -22.41 2.27
CA ALA A 230 2.00 -23.88 2.28
C ALA A 230 3.30 -24.53 2.77
N GLY A 231 4.35 -23.77 3.08
CA GLY A 231 5.64 -24.30 3.54
C GLY A 231 6.46 -25.00 2.46
N LEU A 232 6.13 -24.83 1.18
CA LEU A 232 6.85 -25.49 0.08
C LEU A 232 8.19 -24.80 -0.24
N TRP A 233 8.38 -23.59 0.23
CA TRP A 233 9.67 -22.90 0.20
C TRP A 233 9.83 -21.96 1.39
N THR A 234 11.08 -21.63 1.70
CA THR A 234 11.46 -20.68 2.74
C THR A 234 12.77 -19.99 2.38
N ILE A 235 13.34 -19.22 3.30
CA ILE A 235 14.56 -18.44 3.13
C ILE A 235 15.52 -18.78 4.27
N ASP A 236 16.78 -19.02 3.95
CA ASP A 236 17.83 -19.25 4.96
C ASP A 236 18.47 -17.92 5.43
N ASP A 237 19.46 -18.04 6.32
CA ASP A 237 20.12 -16.88 6.94
C ASP A 237 21.00 -16.09 5.96
N ASP A 238 21.41 -16.73 4.83
CA ASP A 238 22.14 -16.10 3.74
C ASP A 238 21.23 -15.47 2.68
N LEU A 239 19.93 -15.36 2.96
CA LEU A 239 18.87 -14.92 2.04
C LEU A 239 18.81 -15.80 0.77
N ARG A 240 19.02 -17.12 0.92
CA ARG A 240 18.84 -18.09 -0.16
C ARG A 240 17.51 -18.83 -0.01
N ILE A 241 16.91 -19.11 -1.13
CA ILE A 241 15.66 -19.86 -1.24
C ILE A 241 15.94 -21.33 -0.91
N ARG A 242 15.16 -21.90 0.00
CA ARG A 242 15.13 -23.33 0.31
C ARG A 242 13.78 -23.88 -0.10
N VAL A 243 13.78 -24.95 -0.87
CA VAL A 243 12.58 -25.62 -1.38
C VAL A 243 12.46 -27.01 -0.73
N ALA A 244 11.26 -27.42 -0.37
CA ALA A 244 10.92 -28.73 0.20
C ALA A 244 10.92 -29.80 -0.91
N GLN A 245 12.11 -30.13 -1.41
CA GLN A 245 12.27 -30.98 -2.62
C GLN A 245 11.71 -32.39 -2.49
N SER A 246 11.69 -32.96 -1.27
CA SER A 246 11.15 -34.30 -1.02
C SER A 246 9.65 -34.41 -1.23
N ASP A 247 8.94 -33.27 -1.14
CA ASP A 247 7.47 -33.22 -1.11
C ASP A 247 6.87 -32.68 -2.42
N LEU A 248 7.74 -32.46 -3.43
CA LEU A 248 7.33 -31.87 -4.69
C LEU A 248 7.35 -32.85 -5.85
N ILE A 249 6.23 -32.94 -6.56
CA ILE A 249 6.16 -33.51 -7.89
C ILE A 249 5.86 -32.37 -8.85
N GLU A 250 6.89 -31.90 -9.54
CA GLU A 250 6.75 -30.80 -10.51
C GLU A 250 6.92 -31.33 -11.94
N SER A 251 5.98 -30.97 -12.80
CA SER A 251 6.08 -31.22 -14.24
C SER A 251 5.67 -29.99 -15.04
N ILE A 252 6.33 -29.77 -16.17
CA ILE A 252 5.94 -28.75 -17.15
C ILE A 252 5.58 -29.47 -18.43
N LEU A 253 4.40 -29.19 -18.95
CA LEU A 253 3.97 -29.71 -20.25
C LEU A 253 4.87 -29.20 -21.37
N PRO A 254 5.09 -29.98 -22.47
CA PRO A 254 5.83 -29.51 -23.61
C PRO A 254 5.29 -28.18 -24.13
N GLY A 255 6.18 -27.19 -24.28
CA GLY A 255 5.82 -25.82 -24.68
C GLY A 255 5.26 -24.94 -23.56
N GLY A 256 5.17 -25.43 -22.34
CA GLY A 256 4.75 -24.66 -21.16
C GLY A 256 5.79 -23.65 -20.67
N SER A 257 5.38 -22.78 -19.74
CA SER A 257 6.27 -21.82 -19.08
C SER A 257 7.32 -22.51 -18.23
N HIS A 258 8.52 -21.97 -18.20
CA HIS A 258 9.69 -22.57 -17.56
C HIS A 258 9.88 -22.17 -16.09
N PHE A 259 8.81 -22.01 -15.33
CA PHE A 259 8.92 -21.78 -13.88
C PHE A 259 8.76 -23.12 -13.14
N LYS A 260 9.84 -23.59 -12.51
CA LYS A 260 9.80 -24.67 -11.52
C LYS A 260 10.28 -24.11 -10.20
N LEU A 261 9.56 -24.42 -9.12
CA LEU A 261 9.97 -24.03 -7.77
C LEU A 261 11.30 -24.69 -7.39
N SER A 262 11.47 -25.98 -7.75
CA SER A 262 12.70 -26.74 -7.51
C SER A 262 13.96 -26.08 -8.10
N ASP A 263 13.87 -25.40 -9.25
CA ASP A 263 14.99 -24.72 -9.90
C ASP A 263 15.49 -23.49 -9.13
N LEU A 264 14.71 -23.01 -8.16
CA LEU A 264 15.05 -21.87 -7.34
C LEU A 264 15.84 -22.22 -6.08
N HIS A 265 15.94 -23.52 -5.74
CA HIS A 265 16.67 -23.96 -4.55
C HIS A 265 18.13 -23.49 -4.57
N GLY A 266 18.57 -22.89 -3.47
CA GLY A 266 19.92 -22.32 -3.32
C GLY A 266 20.15 -20.96 -4.00
N ARG A 267 19.22 -20.48 -4.83
CA ARG A 267 19.32 -19.12 -5.40
C ARG A 267 19.09 -18.07 -4.32
N ARG A 268 19.74 -16.93 -4.48
CA ARG A 268 19.48 -15.78 -3.60
C ARG A 268 18.10 -15.20 -3.87
N LEU A 269 17.46 -14.73 -2.81
CA LEU A 269 16.23 -13.95 -2.90
C LEU A 269 16.41 -12.77 -3.85
N SER A 270 15.40 -12.48 -4.64
CA SER A 270 15.45 -11.45 -5.68
C SER A 270 15.14 -10.07 -5.10
N PHE A 271 16.06 -9.14 -5.26
CA PHE A 271 15.86 -7.74 -4.91
C PHE A 271 16.13 -6.84 -6.12
N SER A 272 15.24 -5.89 -6.37
CA SER A 272 15.54 -4.78 -7.27
C SER A 272 16.73 -3.98 -6.72
N ARG A 273 17.51 -3.33 -7.59
CA ARG A 273 18.58 -2.43 -7.16
C ARG A 273 18.10 -1.25 -6.31
N GLN A 274 16.83 -0.84 -6.51
CA GLN A 274 16.18 0.21 -5.74
C GLN A 274 15.47 -0.30 -4.48
N ALA A 275 15.47 -1.61 -4.22
CA ALA A 275 14.80 -2.17 -3.03
C ALA A 275 15.49 -1.72 -1.75
N THR A 276 14.73 -1.09 -0.86
CA THR A 276 15.20 -0.55 0.43
C THR A 276 14.88 -1.47 1.60
N LEU A 277 13.97 -2.42 1.42
CA LEU A 277 13.49 -3.33 2.45
C LEU A 277 14.25 -4.66 2.40
N ARG A 278 14.51 -5.22 3.59
CA ARG A 278 15.04 -6.59 3.77
C ARG A 278 14.25 -7.28 4.87
N PRO A 279 13.99 -8.60 4.72
CA PRO A 279 13.33 -9.37 5.75
C PRO A 279 14.19 -9.50 7.01
N ASP A 280 13.54 -9.45 8.18
CA ASP A 280 14.21 -9.65 9.46
C ASP A 280 14.55 -11.14 9.66
N PRO A 281 15.79 -11.48 10.05
CA PRO A 281 16.22 -12.86 10.29
C PRO A 281 15.36 -13.61 11.33
N THR A 282 14.83 -12.90 12.32
CA THR A 282 13.99 -13.49 13.37
C THR A 282 12.69 -14.04 12.79
N HIS A 283 12.06 -13.30 11.87
CA HIS A 283 10.85 -13.76 11.20
C HIS A 283 11.14 -14.90 10.23
N LEU A 284 12.27 -14.86 9.53
CA LEU A 284 12.71 -15.96 8.67
C LEU A 284 12.94 -17.25 9.48
N ALA A 285 13.58 -17.16 10.64
CA ALA A 285 13.78 -18.31 11.53
C ALA A 285 12.46 -18.88 12.05
N TRP A 286 11.47 -18.00 12.36
CA TRP A 286 10.14 -18.45 12.74
C TRP A 286 9.46 -19.24 11.61
N HIS A 287 9.46 -18.72 10.39
CA HIS A 287 8.84 -19.41 9.24
C HIS A 287 9.49 -20.77 8.97
N ARG A 288 10.82 -20.85 9.03
CA ARG A 288 11.54 -22.12 8.88
C ARG A 288 11.12 -23.16 9.89
N ARG A 289 10.86 -22.76 11.13
CA ARG A 289 10.51 -23.69 12.22
C ARG A 289 9.03 -24.06 12.23
N GLU A 290 8.15 -23.09 12.01
CA GLU A 290 6.71 -23.24 12.26
C GLU A 290 5.90 -23.57 11.02
N VAL A 291 6.43 -23.31 9.82
CA VAL A 291 5.74 -23.50 8.54
C VAL A 291 6.49 -24.49 7.65
N PHE A 292 7.74 -24.18 7.30
CA PHE A 292 8.52 -24.99 6.37
C PHE A 292 8.96 -26.35 6.93
N GLY A 293 9.22 -26.45 8.21
CA GLY A 293 9.61 -27.69 8.88
C GLY A 293 8.47 -28.39 9.63
N ALA A 294 7.24 -27.87 9.52
CA ALA A 294 6.10 -28.49 10.19
C ALA A 294 5.69 -29.78 9.46
N PRO A 295 5.38 -30.85 10.21
CA PRO A 295 4.94 -32.14 9.64
C PRO A 295 3.55 -32.03 9.01
#